data_551a90a9d8e458083b5d6c945f896f94
#
_entry.id   551a90a9d8e458083b5d6c945f896f94
#
_cell.length_a   1.000
_cell.length_b   1.000
_cell.length_c   1.000
_cell.angle_alpha   90.00
_cell.angle_beta   90.00
_cell.angle_gamma   90.00
#
_symmetry.space_group_name_H-M   'P 1'
#
loop_
_entity.id
_entity.type
_entity.pdbx_description
1 polymer ?
#
loop_
_entity_poly.entity_id
_entity_poly.type
_entity_poly.pdbx_seq_one_letter_code
_entity_poly.pdbx_strand_id
1 'polypeptide(L)'
;LPLTLFPYTTLFRSSKVEQKEKIRRIMKSPSDNKELINKFQISITYPSAYEIFKDTVNFLWMQKPILKGHMNIIAYTLPLNTLKGIIKKRIPAIRDSIGRVYIPGRLPGSYMITEKAYRPYFFKTQIKGNLTYLTKGTWEVANDFMAGPFINYMVRDTSKNRWIVLEGFTFAPSISKRDYMFELNTILGSVKFK
;
A
#
# COMPACT_ATOMS: atom_id res chain seq x y z
N LEU A 1 9.17 -39.01 -24.59
CA LEU A 1 9.87 -37.81 -24.09
C LEU A 1 9.06 -37.24 -22.88
N PRO A 2 9.61 -37.20 -21.68
CA PRO A 2 8.89 -36.64 -20.56
C PRO A 2 8.89 -35.12 -20.68
N LEU A 3 7.70 -34.53 -20.67
CA LEU A 3 7.48 -33.10 -20.50
C LEU A 3 8.04 -32.68 -19.12
N THR A 4 9.16 -31.99 -19.14
CA THR A 4 9.72 -31.35 -17.94
C THR A 4 8.75 -30.27 -17.47
N LEU A 5 8.00 -30.58 -16.45
CA LEU A 5 7.32 -29.59 -15.60
C LEU A 5 8.37 -28.63 -15.06
N PHE A 6 8.57 -27.51 -15.73
CA PHE A 6 9.33 -26.38 -15.17
C PHE A 6 8.56 -25.83 -13.97
N PRO A 7 9.20 -25.69 -12.84
CA PRO A 7 8.52 -25.71 -11.57
C PRO A 7 8.05 -24.30 -11.17
N TYR A 8 6.75 -24.14 -11.07
CA TYR A 8 6.13 -23.06 -10.29
C TYR A 8 6.77 -22.90 -8.90
N THR A 9 7.32 -23.98 -8.34
CA THR A 9 8.07 -23.98 -7.07
C THR A 9 9.32 -23.10 -7.07
N THR A 10 10.02 -22.94 -8.22
CA THR A 10 11.23 -22.10 -8.30
C THR A 10 10.88 -20.61 -8.30
N LEU A 11 9.79 -20.20 -8.97
CA LEU A 11 9.31 -18.82 -8.94
C LEU A 11 8.84 -18.41 -7.54
N PHE A 12 8.17 -19.29 -6.81
CA PHE A 12 7.78 -19.04 -5.41
C PHE A 12 8.96 -19.07 -4.43
N ARG A 13 9.99 -19.85 -4.71
CA ARG A 13 11.22 -19.87 -3.92
C ARG A 13 12.03 -18.60 -4.13
N SER A 14 12.18 -18.14 -5.36
CA SER A 14 12.89 -16.88 -5.65
C SER A 14 12.18 -15.69 -5.01
N SER A 15 10.84 -15.62 -5.06
CA SER A 15 10.08 -14.53 -4.43
C SER A 15 10.22 -14.51 -2.91
N LYS A 16 10.30 -15.68 -2.24
CA LYS A 16 10.53 -15.75 -0.79
C LYS A 16 11.97 -15.37 -0.40
N VAL A 17 12.95 -15.72 -1.21
CA VAL A 17 14.35 -15.32 -1.00
C VAL A 17 14.50 -13.82 -1.21
N GLU A 18 13.99 -13.28 -2.32
CA GLU A 18 13.97 -11.85 -2.60
C GLU A 18 13.27 -11.05 -1.49
N GLN A 19 12.16 -11.58 -0.96
CA GLN A 19 11.43 -10.97 0.15
C GLN A 19 12.28 -10.93 1.43
N LYS A 20 12.96 -12.04 1.76
CA LYS A 20 13.87 -12.08 2.92
C LYS A 20 15.04 -11.11 2.77
N GLU A 21 15.64 -11.03 1.61
CA GLU A 21 16.73 -10.07 1.34
C GLU A 21 16.26 -8.63 1.43
N LYS A 22 15.09 -8.30 0.90
CA LYS A 22 14.51 -6.97 1.01
C LYS A 22 14.21 -6.60 2.47
N ILE A 23 13.61 -7.50 3.22
CA ILE A 23 13.41 -7.32 4.67
C ILE A 23 14.77 -7.09 5.36
N ARG A 24 15.79 -7.88 5.03
CA ARG A 24 17.13 -7.73 5.60
C ARG A 24 17.75 -6.35 5.29
N ARG A 25 17.55 -5.82 4.06
CA ARG A 25 17.99 -4.47 3.69
C ARG A 25 17.25 -3.39 4.46
N ILE A 26 15.92 -3.51 4.59
CA ILE A 26 15.08 -2.59 5.36
C ILE A 26 15.51 -2.59 6.83
N MET A 27 15.81 -3.76 7.39
CA MET A 27 16.24 -3.93 8.79
C MET A 27 17.63 -3.34 9.10
N LYS A 28 18.42 -2.95 8.11
CA LYS A 28 19.70 -2.26 8.34
C LYS A 28 19.51 -0.84 8.89
N SER A 29 18.45 -0.16 8.51
CA SER A 29 18.08 1.17 8.98
C SER A 29 16.57 1.29 9.11
N PRO A 30 15.94 0.59 10.08
CA PRO A 30 14.49 0.64 10.24
C PRO A 30 14.07 1.97 10.87
N SER A 31 12.88 2.44 10.53
CA SER A 31 12.24 3.55 11.24
C SER A 31 11.71 3.10 12.61
N ASP A 32 11.59 4.03 13.55
CA ASP A 32 11.09 3.81 14.91
C ASP A 32 9.56 3.60 15.00
N ASN A 33 8.82 3.88 13.93
CA ASN A 33 7.36 3.80 13.87
C ASN A 33 6.58 4.69 14.85
N LYS A 34 7.22 5.70 15.42
CA LYS A 34 6.63 6.53 16.48
C LYS A 34 5.22 7.04 16.11
N GLU A 35 5.08 7.62 14.92
CA GLU A 35 3.81 8.20 14.48
C GLU A 35 2.73 7.14 14.22
N LEU A 36 3.10 6.01 13.63
CA LEU A 36 2.19 4.89 13.39
C LEU A 36 1.69 4.26 14.71
N ILE A 37 2.57 4.16 15.71
CA ILE A 37 2.22 3.64 17.02
C ILE A 37 1.30 4.61 17.75
N ASN A 38 1.65 5.90 17.79
CA ASN A 38 0.89 6.91 18.51
C ASN A 38 -0.52 7.08 17.94
N LYS A 39 -0.65 7.14 16.59
CA LYS A 39 -1.93 7.40 15.92
C LYS A 39 -2.80 6.16 15.75
N PHE A 40 -2.19 5.08 15.30
CA PHE A 40 -2.93 3.92 14.83
C PHE A 40 -2.70 2.67 15.69
N GLN A 41 -1.76 2.71 16.63
CA GLN A 41 -1.35 1.58 17.47
C GLN A 41 -0.96 0.36 16.62
N ILE A 42 -0.24 0.63 15.56
CA ILE A 42 0.37 -0.36 14.68
C ILE A 42 1.85 -0.04 14.48
N SER A 43 2.58 -1.02 14.00
CA SER A 43 3.93 -0.84 13.46
C SER A 43 4.07 -1.59 12.14
N ILE A 44 4.90 -1.07 11.26
CA ILE A 44 5.34 -1.73 10.02
C ILE A 44 6.86 -1.66 9.93
N THR A 45 7.47 -2.59 9.23
CA THR A 45 8.93 -2.56 9.03
C THR A 45 9.24 -1.81 7.72
N TYR A 46 9.77 -0.60 7.84
CA TYR A 46 10.12 0.25 6.69
C TYR A 46 11.45 0.98 6.92
N PRO A 47 12.19 1.33 5.86
CA PRO A 47 13.47 2.02 5.99
C PRO A 47 13.30 3.47 6.45
N SER A 48 14.29 3.99 7.18
CA SER A 48 14.32 5.37 7.68
C SER A 48 14.32 6.43 6.58
N ALA A 49 14.54 6.04 5.33
CA ALA A 49 14.49 6.93 4.16
C ALA A 49 13.06 7.41 3.81
N TYR A 50 12.02 6.89 4.46
CA TYR A 50 10.68 7.45 4.35
C TYR A 50 10.51 8.58 5.37
N GLU A 51 10.22 9.76 4.87
CA GLU A 51 9.95 10.96 5.67
C GLU A 51 8.46 11.24 5.70
N ILE A 52 8.00 11.90 6.78
CA ILE A 52 6.60 12.32 6.90
C ILE A 52 6.35 13.48 5.94
N PHE A 53 5.48 13.26 4.96
CA PHE A 53 5.06 14.26 3.99
C PHE A 53 3.81 15.02 4.44
N LYS A 54 2.85 14.29 5.05
CA LYS A 54 1.62 14.89 5.58
C LYS A 54 1.17 14.11 6.81
N ASP A 55 0.84 14.84 7.85
CA ASP A 55 0.36 14.30 9.10
C ASP A 55 -0.90 15.05 9.57
N THR A 56 -1.99 14.31 9.77
CA THR A 56 -3.26 14.82 10.31
C THR A 56 -3.81 13.87 11.37
N VAL A 57 -4.92 14.22 12.01
CA VAL A 57 -5.51 13.41 13.10
C VAL A 57 -5.70 11.95 12.73
N ASN A 58 -6.21 11.65 11.52
CA ASN A 58 -6.54 10.27 11.11
C ASN A 58 -5.91 9.87 9.77
N PHE A 59 -4.87 10.58 9.32
CA PHE A 59 -4.20 10.28 8.07
C PHE A 59 -2.71 10.60 8.19
N LEU A 60 -1.87 9.65 7.83
CA LEU A 60 -0.41 9.79 7.76
C LEU A 60 0.06 9.45 6.35
N TRP A 61 0.90 10.30 5.77
CA TRP A 61 1.55 10.08 4.48
C TRP A 61 3.04 10.19 4.64
N MET A 62 3.73 9.12 4.32
CA MET A 62 5.19 9.04 4.30
C MET A 62 5.66 8.88 2.86
N GLN A 63 6.74 9.55 2.51
CA GLN A 63 7.30 9.58 1.18
C GLN A 63 8.79 9.28 1.20
N LYS A 64 9.24 8.49 0.23
CA LYS A 64 10.65 8.23 -0.06
C LYS A 64 10.98 8.70 -1.48
N PRO A 65 11.92 9.65 -1.68
CA PRO A 65 12.39 10.02 -3.01
C PRO A 65 13.13 8.85 -3.65
N ILE A 66 12.99 8.73 -4.97
CA ILE A 66 13.73 7.80 -5.81
C ILE A 66 14.28 8.56 -7.00
N LEU A 67 15.13 7.93 -7.82
CA LEU A 67 15.84 8.58 -8.92
C LEU A 67 14.94 9.42 -9.84
N LYS A 68 13.74 8.91 -10.14
CA LYS A 68 12.71 9.63 -10.93
C LYS A 68 11.35 9.46 -10.29
N GLY A 69 11.03 10.28 -9.29
CA GLY A 69 9.73 10.26 -8.62
C GLY A 69 9.77 9.86 -7.16
N HIS A 70 8.73 9.18 -6.67
CA HIS A 70 8.55 8.91 -5.24
C HIS A 70 7.88 7.57 -5.00
N MET A 71 8.25 6.92 -3.90
CA MET A 71 7.47 5.85 -3.27
C MET A 71 6.72 6.44 -2.09
N ASN A 72 5.48 6.03 -1.92
CA ASN A 72 4.57 6.60 -0.94
C ASN A 72 3.93 5.51 -0.11
N ILE A 73 3.74 5.79 1.17
CA ILE A 73 2.98 4.96 2.11
C ILE A 73 1.98 5.88 2.79
N ILE A 74 0.70 5.54 2.73
CA ILE A 74 -0.34 6.20 3.51
C ILE A 74 -0.97 5.23 4.50
N ALA A 75 -1.36 5.75 5.65
CA ALA A 75 -2.05 5.03 6.71
C ALA A 75 -3.23 5.85 7.22
N TYR A 76 -4.37 5.20 7.42
CA TYR A 76 -5.56 5.81 8.03
C TYR A 76 -6.50 4.74 8.59
N THR A 77 -7.51 5.17 9.35
CA THR A 77 -8.51 4.27 9.91
C THR A 77 -9.91 4.58 9.39
N LEU A 78 -10.76 3.56 9.39
CA LEU A 78 -12.18 3.66 9.03
C LEU A 78 -13.02 2.85 10.00
N PRO A 79 -14.25 3.28 10.34
CA PRO A 79 -15.21 2.46 11.08
C PRO A 79 -15.51 1.14 10.36
N LEU A 80 -15.79 0.06 11.08
CA LEU A 80 -16.07 -1.25 10.47
C LEU A 80 -17.27 -1.23 9.52
N ASN A 81 -18.26 -0.40 9.80
CA ASN A 81 -19.46 -0.28 8.96
C ASN A 81 -19.22 0.39 7.60
N THR A 82 -18.05 0.97 7.37
CA THR A 82 -17.69 1.62 6.10
C THR A 82 -17.67 0.62 4.93
N LEU A 83 -17.31 -0.65 5.18
CA LEU A 83 -17.28 -1.72 4.17
C LEU A 83 -18.59 -2.53 4.14
N LYS A 84 -19.73 -1.86 4.01
CA LYS A 84 -21.00 -2.54 3.74
C LYS A 84 -21.22 -2.68 2.24
N GLY A 85 -21.80 -3.80 1.81
CA GLY A 85 -22.17 -4.05 0.42
C GLY A 85 -21.06 -4.71 -0.41
N ILE A 86 -20.98 -4.36 -1.69
CA ILE A 86 -20.08 -5.01 -2.64
C ILE A 86 -18.65 -4.45 -2.46
N ILE A 87 -17.79 -5.22 -1.82
CA ILE A 87 -16.40 -4.86 -1.47
C ILE A 87 -15.61 -4.34 -2.66
N LYS A 88 -15.71 -5.02 -3.82
CA LYS A 88 -15.00 -4.64 -5.06
C LYS A 88 -15.36 -3.24 -5.59
N LYS A 89 -16.56 -2.74 -5.29
CA LYS A 89 -17.00 -1.38 -5.62
C LYS A 89 -16.68 -0.40 -4.50
N ARG A 90 -16.75 -0.87 -3.25
CA ARG A 90 -16.62 -0.02 -2.08
C ARG A 90 -15.19 0.44 -1.84
N ILE A 91 -14.20 -0.45 -2.00
CA ILE A 91 -12.79 -0.10 -1.78
C ILE A 91 -12.31 1.01 -2.73
N PRO A 92 -12.51 0.96 -4.06
CA PRO A 92 -12.15 2.07 -4.93
C PRO A 92 -12.85 3.38 -4.55
N ALA A 93 -14.14 3.36 -4.24
CA ALA A 93 -14.88 4.56 -3.86
C ALA A 93 -14.35 5.22 -2.58
N ILE A 94 -13.96 4.41 -1.58
CA ILE A 94 -13.31 4.91 -0.36
C ILE A 94 -11.96 5.52 -0.70
N ARG A 95 -11.16 4.81 -1.50
CA ARG A 95 -9.84 5.23 -1.92
C ARG A 95 -9.88 6.57 -2.67
N ASP A 96 -10.83 6.72 -3.59
CA ASP A 96 -11.03 7.96 -4.37
C ASP A 96 -11.46 9.13 -3.46
N SER A 97 -12.28 8.86 -2.44
CA SER A 97 -12.67 9.88 -1.45
C SER A 97 -11.47 10.34 -0.61
N ILE A 98 -10.59 9.42 -0.21
CA ILE A 98 -9.35 9.75 0.50
C ILE A 98 -8.39 10.52 -0.42
N GLY A 99 -8.24 10.11 -1.67
CA GLY A 99 -7.43 10.81 -2.66
C GLY A 99 -7.87 12.26 -2.85
N ARG A 100 -9.17 12.49 -2.97
CA ARG A 100 -9.75 13.83 -3.12
C ARG A 100 -9.44 14.75 -1.94
N VAL A 101 -9.44 14.22 -0.72
CA VAL A 101 -9.25 15.03 0.50
C VAL A 101 -7.77 15.24 0.83
N TYR A 102 -6.96 14.19 0.64
CA TYR A 102 -5.61 14.16 1.21
C TYR A 102 -4.48 14.17 0.19
N ILE A 103 -4.74 13.75 -1.06
CA ILE A 103 -3.69 13.54 -2.09
C ILE A 103 -4.00 14.42 -3.32
N PRO A 104 -3.69 15.73 -3.23
CA PRO A 104 -3.86 16.63 -4.38
C PRO A 104 -2.87 16.27 -5.50
N GLY A 105 -3.27 16.54 -6.73
CA GLY A 105 -2.37 16.55 -7.87
C GLY A 105 -1.62 17.89 -8.00
N ARG A 106 -0.89 18.04 -9.10
CA ARG A 106 -0.10 19.26 -9.38
C ARG A 106 -0.96 20.44 -9.82
N LEU A 107 -2.06 20.18 -10.47
CA LEU A 107 -2.96 21.21 -11.00
C LEU A 107 -4.05 21.54 -9.97
N PRO A 108 -4.52 22.80 -9.89
CA PRO A 108 -5.62 23.16 -9.02
C PRO A 108 -6.86 22.29 -9.27
N GLY A 109 -7.44 21.75 -8.18
CA GLY A 109 -8.62 20.88 -8.24
C GLY A 109 -8.34 19.44 -8.71
N SER A 110 -7.08 19.10 -9.05
CA SER A 110 -6.70 17.73 -9.36
C SER A 110 -6.41 16.90 -8.08
N TYR A 111 -6.67 15.60 -8.12
CA TYR A 111 -6.47 14.70 -6.98
C TYR A 111 -6.34 13.24 -7.45
N MET A 112 -5.76 12.40 -6.60
CA MET A 112 -5.57 10.99 -6.91
C MET A 112 -6.90 10.23 -6.87
N ILE A 113 -7.11 9.40 -7.89
CA ILE A 113 -8.23 8.45 -8.00
C ILE A 113 -7.74 7.07 -8.41
N THR A 114 -8.60 6.08 -8.29
CA THR A 114 -8.38 4.77 -8.92
C THR A 114 -8.62 4.89 -10.41
N GLU A 115 -7.67 4.43 -11.23
CA GLU A 115 -7.82 4.43 -12.68
C GLU A 115 -9.05 3.63 -13.10
N LYS A 116 -9.82 4.17 -14.03
CA LYS A 116 -11.11 3.60 -14.45
C LYS A 116 -10.98 2.58 -15.59
N ALA A 117 -9.94 2.68 -16.41
CA ALA A 117 -9.74 1.82 -17.57
C ALA A 117 -9.42 0.37 -17.16
N TYR A 118 -8.71 0.18 -16.05
CA TYR A 118 -8.31 -1.14 -15.56
C TYR A 118 -8.90 -1.43 -14.19
N ARG A 119 -9.69 -2.52 -14.11
CA ARG A 119 -10.28 -2.94 -12.84
C ARG A 119 -9.18 -3.44 -11.89
N PRO A 120 -9.14 -2.97 -10.64
CA PRO A 120 -8.22 -3.50 -9.65
C PRO A 120 -8.45 -4.99 -9.37
N TYR A 121 -7.39 -5.66 -8.98
CA TYR A 121 -7.43 -7.04 -8.48
C TYR A 121 -7.72 -7.05 -6.99
N PHE A 122 -8.64 -7.92 -6.57
CA PHE A 122 -9.09 -8.02 -5.17
C PHE A 122 -8.83 -9.41 -4.64
N PHE A 123 -8.20 -9.46 -3.47
CA PHE A 123 -7.92 -10.70 -2.77
C PHE A 123 -8.41 -10.60 -1.33
N LYS A 124 -9.07 -11.66 -0.84
CA LYS A 124 -9.38 -11.83 0.56
C LYS A 124 -8.29 -12.70 1.18
N THR A 125 -7.63 -12.21 2.20
CA THR A 125 -6.50 -12.87 2.87
C THR A 125 -6.53 -12.61 4.37
N GLN A 126 -5.48 -12.99 5.08
CA GLN A 126 -5.29 -12.70 6.49
C GLN A 126 -3.87 -12.19 6.74
N ILE A 127 -3.74 -11.20 7.61
CA ILE A 127 -2.47 -10.75 8.16
C ILE A 127 -2.53 -10.92 9.68
N LYS A 128 -1.63 -11.74 10.22
CA LYS A 128 -1.58 -12.05 11.67
C LYS A 128 -2.95 -12.48 12.23
N GLY A 129 -3.68 -13.30 11.49
CA GLY A 129 -5.01 -13.78 11.86
C GLY A 129 -6.16 -12.80 11.58
N ASN A 130 -5.87 -11.55 11.23
CA ASN A 130 -6.89 -10.54 10.95
C ASN A 130 -7.34 -10.59 9.48
N LEU A 131 -8.67 -10.59 9.28
CA LEU A 131 -9.25 -10.50 7.94
C LEU A 131 -8.69 -9.28 7.20
N THR A 132 -8.21 -9.51 5.99
CA THR A 132 -7.58 -8.47 5.18
C THR A 132 -8.11 -8.51 3.75
N TYR A 133 -8.49 -7.35 3.23
CA TYR A 133 -8.71 -7.16 1.80
C TYR A 133 -7.47 -6.53 1.19
N LEU A 134 -6.85 -7.24 0.27
CA LEU A 134 -5.72 -6.77 -0.52
C LEU A 134 -6.23 -6.36 -1.90
N THR A 135 -5.97 -5.11 -2.27
CA THR A 135 -6.31 -4.57 -3.59
C THR A 135 -5.05 -4.10 -4.30
N LYS A 136 -4.91 -4.48 -5.56
CA LYS A 136 -3.81 -4.04 -6.43
C LYS A 136 -4.39 -3.42 -7.68
N GLY A 137 -3.87 -2.29 -8.11
CA GLY A 137 -4.37 -1.58 -9.29
C GLY A 137 -3.48 -0.44 -9.70
N THR A 138 -4.04 0.41 -10.55
CA THR A 138 -3.41 1.63 -11.03
C THR A 138 -4.19 2.84 -10.48
N TRP A 139 -3.46 3.84 -10.04
CA TRP A 139 -3.98 5.15 -9.71
C TRP A 139 -3.66 6.14 -10.83
N GLU A 140 -4.47 7.15 -10.97
CA GLU A 140 -4.25 8.30 -11.82
C GLU A 140 -4.62 9.57 -11.07
N VAL A 141 -4.19 10.71 -11.58
CA VAL A 141 -4.64 12.03 -11.11
C VAL A 141 -5.74 12.52 -12.02
N ALA A 142 -6.90 12.84 -11.45
CA ALA A 142 -7.99 13.44 -12.19
C ALA A 142 -7.53 14.78 -12.80
N ASN A 143 -7.69 14.92 -14.12
CA ASN A 143 -7.31 16.10 -14.90
C ASN A 143 -5.80 16.38 -14.95
N ASP A 144 -4.93 15.35 -14.79
CA ASP A 144 -3.48 15.46 -14.96
C ASP A 144 -2.90 14.14 -15.50
N PHE A 145 -1.75 14.20 -16.17
CA PHE A 145 -1.06 13.04 -16.75
C PHE A 145 -0.12 12.34 -15.75
N MET A 146 -0.60 12.06 -14.55
CA MET A 146 0.13 11.30 -13.54
C MET A 146 -0.59 10.02 -13.22
N ALA A 147 0.12 8.90 -13.32
CA ALA A 147 -0.42 7.59 -12.99
C ALA A 147 0.68 6.66 -12.46
N GLY A 148 0.26 5.58 -11.80
CA GLY A 148 1.18 4.56 -11.32
C GLY A 148 0.46 3.41 -10.62
N PRO A 149 1.18 2.36 -10.25
CA PRO A 149 0.61 1.25 -9.51
C PRO A 149 0.40 1.58 -8.03
N PHE A 150 -0.61 0.93 -7.44
CA PHE A 150 -0.83 0.93 -6.00
C PHE A 150 -1.08 -0.48 -5.45
N ILE A 151 -0.87 -0.63 -4.16
CA ILE A 151 -1.23 -1.79 -3.37
C ILE A 151 -1.88 -1.29 -2.07
N ASN A 152 -3.08 -1.77 -1.78
CA ASN A 152 -3.88 -1.35 -0.63
C ASN A 152 -4.21 -2.56 0.24
N TYR A 153 -3.97 -2.43 1.53
CA TYR A 153 -4.33 -3.39 2.56
C TYR A 153 -5.37 -2.78 3.50
N MET A 154 -6.56 -3.35 3.53
CA MET A 154 -7.57 -3.04 4.54
C MET A 154 -7.60 -4.19 5.56
N VAL A 155 -7.01 -3.97 6.72
CA VAL A 155 -6.86 -4.97 7.78
C VAL A 155 -7.92 -4.73 8.85
N ARG A 156 -8.70 -5.75 9.17
CA ARG A 156 -9.73 -5.66 10.19
C ARG A 156 -9.10 -5.69 11.59
N ASP A 157 -9.21 -4.60 12.31
CA ASP A 157 -8.85 -4.51 13.72
C ASP A 157 -10.11 -4.68 14.57
N THR A 158 -10.37 -5.92 14.98
CA THR A 158 -11.56 -6.25 15.78
C THR A 158 -11.46 -5.72 17.20
N SER A 159 -10.26 -5.59 17.74
CA SER A 159 -10.04 -5.10 19.11
C SER A 159 -10.49 -3.66 19.28
N LYS A 160 -10.41 -2.86 18.22
CA LYS A 160 -10.76 -1.43 18.21
C LYS A 160 -11.93 -1.09 17.29
N ASN A 161 -12.65 -2.12 16.84
CA ASN A 161 -13.84 -1.99 15.99
C ASN A 161 -13.65 -1.09 14.75
N ARG A 162 -12.52 -1.28 14.04
CA ARG A 162 -12.13 -0.44 12.90
C ARG A 162 -11.43 -1.24 11.78
N TRP A 163 -11.27 -0.60 10.64
CA TRP A 163 -10.32 -0.99 9.61
C TRP A 163 -9.07 -0.14 9.73
N ILE A 164 -7.90 -0.77 9.69
CA ILE A 164 -6.63 -0.12 9.40
C ILE A 164 -6.41 -0.21 7.91
N VAL A 165 -6.22 0.93 7.27
CA VAL A 165 -5.88 0.99 5.84
C VAL A 165 -4.45 1.42 5.68
N LEU A 166 -3.69 0.59 4.99
CA LEU A 166 -2.32 0.85 4.59
C LEU A 166 -2.23 0.77 3.07
N GLU A 167 -1.81 1.82 2.43
CA GLU A 167 -1.64 1.84 0.98
C GLU A 167 -0.23 2.27 0.61
N GLY A 168 0.35 1.56 -0.33
CA GLY A 168 1.60 1.93 -0.97
C GLY A 168 1.36 2.24 -2.45
N PHE A 169 1.91 3.33 -2.95
CA PHE A 169 1.85 3.69 -4.36
C PHE A 169 3.15 4.34 -4.81
N THR A 170 3.43 4.27 -6.10
CA THR A 170 4.63 4.88 -6.65
C THR A 170 4.34 5.69 -7.90
N PHE A 171 5.01 6.84 -7.99
CA PHE A 171 5.17 7.61 -9.21
C PHE A 171 6.62 7.49 -9.66
N ALA A 172 6.85 6.84 -10.80
CA ALA A 172 8.20 6.60 -11.34
C ALA A 172 8.13 6.56 -12.87
N PRO A 173 8.02 7.74 -13.55
CA PRO A 173 7.87 7.78 -15.00
C PRO A 173 9.09 7.14 -15.68
N SER A 174 8.81 6.37 -16.74
CA SER A 174 9.83 5.72 -17.59
C SER A 174 10.76 4.71 -16.88
N ILE A 175 10.39 4.23 -15.69
CA ILE A 175 11.15 3.24 -14.92
C ILE A 175 10.25 2.04 -14.60
N SER A 176 10.83 0.82 -14.55
CA SER A 176 10.14 -0.36 -14.06
C SER A 176 9.73 -0.18 -12.59
N LYS A 177 8.44 -0.42 -12.28
CA LYS A 177 7.89 -0.26 -10.93
C LYS A 177 7.88 -1.57 -10.13
N ARG A 178 8.29 -2.70 -10.73
CA ARG A 178 8.23 -4.02 -10.09
C ARG A 178 8.89 -4.05 -8.71
N ASP A 179 10.13 -3.58 -8.63
CA ASP A 179 10.91 -3.63 -7.38
C ASP A 179 10.37 -2.67 -6.33
N TYR A 180 9.87 -1.52 -6.74
CA TYR A 180 9.22 -0.56 -5.84
C TYR A 180 7.93 -1.14 -5.25
N MET A 181 7.08 -1.74 -6.10
CA MET A 181 5.84 -2.36 -5.63
C MET A 181 6.10 -3.60 -4.78
N PHE A 182 7.16 -4.34 -5.05
CA PHE A 182 7.59 -5.45 -4.21
C PHE A 182 8.05 -4.97 -2.83
N GLU A 183 8.81 -3.88 -2.76
CA GLU A 183 9.21 -3.24 -1.50
C GLU A 183 7.98 -2.78 -0.71
N LEU A 184 7.06 -2.03 -1.34
CA LEU A 184 5.83 -1.57 -0.71
C LEU A 184 4.99 -2.73 -0.19
N ASN A 185 4.79 -3.78 -0.99
CA ASN A 185 4.08 -4.99 -0.57
C ASN A 185 4.71 -5.63 0.67
N THR A 186 6.04 -5.69 0.71
CA THR A 186 6.79 -6.25 1.85
C THR A 186 6.61 -5.40 3.12
N ILE A 187 6.70 -4.07 2.97
CA ILE A 187 6.51 -3.12 4.07
C ILE A 187 5.09 -3.24 4.65
N LEU A 188 4.07 -3.12 3.80
CA LEU A 188 2.68 -3.14 4.25
C LEU A 188 2.28 -4.49 4.85
N GLY A 189 2.77 -5.59 4.28
CA GLY A 189 2.55 -6.94 4.80
C GLY A 189 3.22 -7.22 6.15
N SER A 190 4.12 -6.35 6.60
CA SER A 190 4.82 -6.49 7.89
C SER A 190 4.03 -5.94 9.09
N VAL A 191 2.81 -5.42 8.87
CA VAL A 191 2.00 -4.78 9.91
C VAL A 191 1.81 -5.67 11.15
N LYS A 192 1.96 -5.03 12.32
CA LYS A 192 1.72 -5.61 13.64
C LYS A 192 0.84 -4.66 14.43
N PHE A 193 -0.13 -5.20 15.14
CA PHE A 193 -0.96 -4.46 16.09
C PHE A 193 -0.23 -4.38 17.44
N LYS A 194 -0.41 -3.24 18.13
CA LYS A 194 0.14 -2.94 19.45
C LYS A 194 -0.98 -2.94 20.50
#